data_ca7552c0644336d225773367245eb697
#
_entry.id   ca7552c0644336d225773367245eb697
#
_cell.length_a   1.000
_cell.length_b   1.000
_cell.length_c   1.000
_cell.angle_alpha   90.00
_cell.angle_beta   90.00
_cell.angle_gamma   90.00
#
_symmetry.space_group_name_H-M   'P 1'
#
loop_
_entity.id
_entity.type
_entity.pdbx_description
1 polymer ?
#
loop_
_entity_poly.entity_id
_entity_poly.type
_entity_poly.pdbx_seq_one_letter_code
_entity_poly.pdbx_strand_id
1 'polypeptide(L)'
;TWGTHLVDCYPGSCSFRVYTKDGVVFREEQGAQYPQVEQGVPDMNPRGCQKGACFSEVMYGAERITYPMRRTGERGEGKWERITWDEALANIADGMIDAVQSHGPESIIHEYGTGEGGTVHGAIPSWRLTRLLGGTVFDSNALTSDFNVGLYETFGKFQFASSIDDWYHADLILLWHMNPLYTRIPSAHYIMEARYNGTKVVSIAPDYNASTIHADLYVPVEIGTDAALGLAVAKIIIDDGTYNASFVKEQTDLPLLVRTDTGRYLRRPDVDGKGREDQLYFWDAATDSLARASRKTLRLGDIDPALEGTHSVTLADGSTVDVRPVFAMLRERLQAYTPELASKITGTSPSTILRLAGMVAAAKRVHILQGFNTPKYYHGDLMERSMALVLALTGNFGRQGTGLRGHNSSQLVMASVLKGKPGLEGFMEIAQN
;
A
#
# COMPACT_ATOMS: atom_id res chain seq x y z
N THR A 1 -19.95 21.41 18.72
CA THR A 1 -19.94 20.92 17.33
C THR A 1 -19.07 19.70 17.19
N TRP A 2 -19.06 19.07 16.02
CA TRP A 2 -18.20 17.96 15.67
C TRP A 2 -17.07 18.44 14.77
N GLY A 3 -15.88 17.94 15.01
CA GLY A 3 -14.73 18.13 14.15
C GLY A 3 -14.12 16.78 13.82
N THR A 4 -13.35 16.72 12.74
CA THR A 4 -12.58 15.55 12.38
C THR A 4 -11.17 15.97 12.02
N HIS A 5 -10.26 15.06 12.26
CA HIS A 5 -8.86 15.19 11.95
C HIS A 5 -8.50 14.08 10.98
N LEU A 6 -8.34 14.45 9.73
CA LEU A 6 -8.22 13.48 8.63
C LEU A 6 -6.79 13.15 8.27
N VAL A 7 -5.87 14.06 8.56
CA VAL A 7 -4.52 14.05 8.04
C VAL A 7 -3.57 13.31 8.99
N ASP A 8 -2.50 12.75 8.49
CA ASP A 8 -1.38 12.09 9.19
C ASP A 8 -1.68 10.74 9.84
N CYS A 9 -2.93 10.34 9.95
CA CYS A 9 -3.33 9.10 10.61
C CYS A 9 -4.19 8.22 9.71
N TYR A 10 -3.67 7.81 8.59
CA TYR A 10 -4.35 6.86 7.73
C TYR A 10 -4.38 5.46 8.37
N PRO A 11 -5.54 4.86 8.46
CA PRO A 11 -6.88 5.23 8.07
C PRO A 11 -7.70 5.68 9.24
N GLY A 12 -7.56 6.51 9.94
CA GLY A 12 -8.44 6.78 11.06
C GLY A 12 -8.75 8.27 11.17
N SER A 13 -9.84 8.68 10.55
CA SER A 13 -10.42 9.96 10.88
C SER A 13 -10.93 9.91 12.31
N CYS A 14 -10.21 10.50 13.25
CA CYS A 14 -10.71 10.64 14.60
C CYS A 14 -11.83 11.67 14.62
N SER A 15 -12.94 11.34 15.25
CA SER A 15 -14.03 12.26 15.50
C SER A 15 -13.85 12.94 16.86
N PHE A 16 -13.99 14.25 16.88
CA PHE A 16 -13.87 15.06 18.10
C PHE A 16 -15.15 15.83 18.37
N ARG A 17 -15.53 15.92 19.63
CA ARG A 17 -16.50 16.91 20.10
C ARG A 17 -15.73 18.20 20.38
N VAL A 18 -16.02 19.23 19.61
CA VAL A 18 -15.33 20.52 19.67
C VAL A 18 -16.21 21.52 20.43
N TYR A 19 -15.66 22.11 21.47
CA TYR A 19 -16.33 23.13 22.29
C TYR A 19 -15.82 24.49 21.87
N THR A 20 -16.79 25.37 21.56
CA THR A 20 -16.52 26.74 21.12
C THR A 20 -17.20 27.75 22.02
N LYS A 21 -16.54 28.87 22.29
CA LYS A 21 -17.07 30.03 22.95
C LYS A 21 -16.67 31.28 22.15
N ASP A 22 -17.63 32.11 21.82
CA ASP A 22 -17.42 33.34 21.03
C ASP A 22 -16.61 33.12 19.73
N GLY A 23 -16.86 31.99 19.07
CA GLY A 23 -16.17 31.60 17.84
C GLY A 23 -14.77 30.96 18.03
N VAL A 24 -14.27 30.86 19.25
CA VAL A 24 -12.98 30.30 19.60
C VAL A 24 -13.15 28.87 20.11
N VAL A 25 -12.38 27.91 19.55
CA VAL A 25 -12.27 26.56 20.09
C VAL A 25 -11.43 26.61 21.35
N PHE A 26 -11.96 26.09 22.45
CA PHE A 26 -11.24 26.06 23.73
C PHE A 26 -11.04 24.67 24.32
N ARG A 27 -11.64 23.64 23.71
CA ARG A 27 -11.51 22.25 24.14
C ARG A 27 -11.92 21.30 23.03
N GLU A 28 -11.18 20.22 22.87
CA GLU A 28 -11.51 19.06 22.07
C GLU A 28 -11.59 17.81 22.95
N GLU A 29 -12.62 17.03 22.76
CA GLU A 29 -12.76 15.69 23.35
C GLU A 29 -12.96 14.68 22.25
N GLN A 30 -12.42 13.50 22.43
CA GLN A 30 -12.66 12.43 21.48
C GLN A 30 -14.12 12.02 21.47
N GLY A 31 -14.67 11.84 20.28
CA GLY A 31 -16.01 11.31 20.11
C GLY A 31 -16.08 9.86 20.55
N ALA A 32 -17.04 9.53 21.42
CA ALA A 32 -17.28 8.17 21.88
C ALA A 32 -18.60 7.63 21.29
N GLN A 33 -18.81 7.85 19.98
CA GLN A 33 -20.08 7.54 19.31
C GLN A 33 -19.88 6.68 18.05
N TYR A 34 -18.73 6.02 17.92
CA TYR A 34 -18.56 5.04 16.88
C TYR A 34 -19.40 3.81 17.19
N PRO A 35 -20.19 3.30 16.24
CA PRO A 35 -20.91 2.06 16.46
C PRO A 35 -19.93 0.90 16.59
N GLN A 36 -20.23 -0.06 17.42
CA GLN A 36 -19.55 -1.33 17.42
C GLN A 36 -19.86 -2.06 16.11
N VAL A 37 -18.83 -2.41 15.37
CA VAL A 37 -18.98 -3.03 14.04
C VAL A 37 -19.29 -4.51 14.17
N GLU A 38 -18.67 -5.19 15.13
CA GLU A 38 -18.81 -6.62 15.36
C GLU A 38 -18.83 -6.92 16.86
N GLN A 39 -19.76 -7.77 17.30
CA GLN A 39 -19.84 -8.17 18.70
C GLN A 39 -18.59 -8.99 19.09
N GLY A 40 -17.99 -8.64 20.22
CA GLY A 40 -16.80 -9.32 20.74
C GLY A 40 -15.48 -8.80 20.18
N VAL A 41 -15.51 -7.90 19.20
CA VAL A 41 -14.34 -7.17 18.74
C VAL A 41 -14.24 -5.83 19.47
N PRO A 42 -13.05 -5.36 19.85
CA PRO A 42 -12.87 -4.06 20.47
C PRO A 42 -13.48 -2.94 19.62
N ASP A 43 -14.09 -1.98 20.24
CA ASP A 43 -14.62 -0.79 19.56
C ASP A 43 -13.57 0.34 19.47
N MET A 44 -13.88 1.38 18.68
CA MET A 44 -13.01 2.55 18.53
C MET A 44 -13.12 3.56 19.69
N ASN A 45 -14.00 3.37 20.65
CA ASN A 45 -14.40 4.38 21.61
C ASN A 45 -13.71 4.26 22.98
N PRO A 46 -13.25 5.38 23.53
CA PRO A 46 -12.72 6.59 22.90
C PRO A 46 -11.24 6.39 22.59
N ARG A 47 -10.85 6.37 21.33
CA ARG A 47 -9.52 5.94 20.88
C ARG A 47 -8.87 6.99 19.98
N GLY A 48 -8.48 8.11 20.47
CA GLY A 48 -7.71 9.07 19.71
C GLY A 48 -6.32 9.28 20.29
N CYS A 49 -5.68 10.34 19.90
CA CYS A 49 -4.39 10.73 20.42
C CYS A 49 -4.37 12.21 20.81
N GLN A 50 -3.33 12.58 21.54
CA GLN A 50 -3.13 13.96 22.01
C GLN A 50 -3.01 14.97 20.85
N LYS A 51 -2.52 14.57 19.68
CA LYS A 51 -2.41 15.49 18.53
C LYS A 51 -3.76 16.12 18.15
N GLY A 52 -4.80 15.30 18.07
CA GLY A 52 -6.15 15.79 17.81
C GLY A 52 -6.79 16.47 19.01
N ALA A 53 -6.52 15.96 20.22
CA ALA A 53 -7.09 16.50 21.45
C ALA A 53 -6.55 17.88 21.89
N CYS A 54 -5.45 18.35 21.26
CA CYS A 54 -4.88 19.67 21.49
C CYS A 54 -4.73 20.49 20.19
N PHE A 55 -5.55 20.22 19.20
CA PHE A 55 -5.42 20.87 17.89
C PHE A 55 -5.71 22.37 17.96
N SER A 56 -6.54 22.82 18.91
CA SER A 56 -6.79 24.24 19.19
C SER A 56 -5.50 24.98 19.58
N GLU A 57 -4.56 24.33 20.25
CA GLU A 57 -3.27 24.94 20.59
C GLU A 57 -2.44 25.23 19.31
N VAL A 58 -2.54 24.37 18.30
CA VAL A 58 -1.92 24.61 16.98
C VAL A 58 -2.64 25.75 16.23
N MET A 59 -3.99 25.78 16.34
CA MET A 59 -4.80 26.82 15.67
C MET A 59 -4.53 28.21 16.21
N TYR A 60 -4.29 28.35 17.50
CA TYR A 60 -4.14 29.65 18.18
C TYR A 60 -2.77 29.88 18.78
N GLY A 61 -1.84 28.99 18.54
CA GLY A 61 -0.46 29.10 19.02
C GLY A 61 0.27 30.33 18.48
N ALA A 62 1.18 30.86 19.27
CA ALA A 62 1.95 32.04 18.91
C ALA A 62 2.83 31.84 17.66
N GLU A 63 3.20 30.58 17.39
CA GLU A 63 4.01 30.21 16.23
C GLU A 63 3.22 30.13 14.92
N ARG A 64 1.88 30.23 14.98
CA ARG A 64 1.05 30.16 13.79
C ARG A 64 1.19 31.43 12.95
N ILE A 65 1.56 31.25 11.67
CA ILE A 65 1.57 32.32 10.70
C ILE A 65 0.13 32.69 10.34
N THR A 66 -0.29 33.91 10.69
CA THR A 66 -1.65 34.41 10.48
C THR A 66 -1.77 35.47 9.40
N TYR A 67 -0.65 35.88 8.82
CA TYR A 67 -0.55 36.91 7.79
C TYR A 67 0.40 36.51 6.69
N PRO A 68 0.22 37.00 5.45
CA PRO A 68 1.24 36.86 4.40
C PRO A 68 2.55 37.52 4.83
N MET A 69 3.63 36.87 4.51
CA MET A 69 4.99 37.35 4.81
C MET A 69 5.86 37.33 3.57
N ARG A 70 6.64 38.40 3.37
CA ARG A 70 7.63 38.48 2.33
C ARG A 70 9.02 38.38 2.92
N ARG A 71 9.87 37.60 2.29
CA ARG A 71 11.28 37.48 2.68
C ARG A 71 12.00 38.78 2.36
N THR A 72 12.76 39.32 3.32
CA THR A 72 13.55 40.56 3.19
C THR A 72 15.07 40.33 3.22
N GLY A 73 15.47 39.10 3.59
CA GLY A 73 16.89 38.72 3.63
C GLY A 73 17.25 37.69 2.58
N GLU A 74 18.49 37.25 2.61
CA GLU A 74 18.97 36.13 1.80
C GLU A 74 18.27 34.80 2.18
N ARG A 75 18.30 33.84 1.25
CA ARG A 75 17.73 32.52 1.51
C ARG A 75 18.43 31.88 2.70
N GLY A 76 17.65 31.46 3.72
CA GLY A 76 18.14 30.87 4.96
C GLY A 76 18.39 31.86 6.10
N GLU A 77 18.37 33.16 5.90
CA GLU A 77 18.54 34.15 6.98
C GLU A 77 17.34 34.25 7.93
N GLY A 78 16.18 33.74 7.55
CA GLY A 78 14.99 33.81 8.39
C GLY A 78 14.39 35.21 8.57
N LYS A 79 14.74 36.17 7.69
CA LYS A 79 14.24 37.56 7.75
C LYS A 79 12.98 37.70 6.93
N TRP A 80 11.89 38.09 7.59
CA TRP A 80 10.57 38.20 6.99
C TRP A 80 9.90 39.48 7.45
N GLU A 81 9.10 40.09 6.56
CA GLU A 81 8.21 41.18 6.91
C GLU A 81 6.77 40.84 6.59
N ARG A 82 5.85 41.32 7.41
CA ARG A 82 4.42 41.18 7.17
C ARG A 82 4.00 42.08 6.02
N ILE A 83 3.21 41.54 5.09
CA ILE A 83 2.59 42.30 3.99
C ILE A 83 1.07 42.09 4.01
N THR A 84 0.34 42.86 3.22
CA THR A 84 -1.10 42.66 3.02
C THR A 84 -1.37 41.49 2.07
N TRP A 85 -2.61 40.98 2.09
CA TRP A 85 -3.03 39.97 1.12
C TRP A 85 -3.01 40.49 -0.31
N ASP A 86 -3.37 41.76 -0.54
CA ASP A 86 -3.33 42.38 -1.88
C ASP A 86 -1.92 42.43 -2.42
N GLU A 87 -0.97 42.84 -1.59
CA GLU A 87 0.47 42.81 -1.97
C GLU A 87 0.96 41.39 -2.23
N ALA A 88 0.59 40.42 -1.41
CA ALA A 88 1.00 39.02 -1.60
C ALA A 88 0.46 38.45 -2.91
N LEU A 89 -0.83 38.65 -3.18
CA LEU A 89 -1.47 38.19 -4.40
C LEU A 89 -0.92 38.85 -5.65
N ALA A 90 -0.67 40.16 -5.60
CA ALA A 90 -0.05 40.89 -6.71
C ALA A 90 1.38 40.37 -7.01
N ASN A 91 2.21 40.23 -5.96
CA ASN A 91 3.57 39.70 -6.13
C ASN A 91 3.59 38.28 -6.70
N ILE A 92 2.66 37.41 -6.27
CA ILE A 92 2.54 36.06 -6.80
C ILE A 92 2.09 36.08 -8.26
N ALA A 93 1.08 36.88 -8.58
CA ALA A 93 0.56 37.00 -9.94
C ALA A 93 1.64 37.53 -10.91
N ASP A 94 2.36 38.59 -10.53
CA ASP A 94 3.46 39.13 -11.31
C ASP A 94 4.56 38.11 -11.57
N GLY A 95 4.98 37.39 -10.50
CA GLY A 95 5.99 36.33 -10.65
C GLY A 95 5.53 35.18 -11.55
N MET A 96 4.25 34.81 -11.50
CA MET A 96 3.68 33.81 -12.41
C MET A 96 3.63 34.31 -13.85
N ILE A 97 3.23 35.55 -14.08
CA ILE A 97 3.20 36.17 -15.41
C ILE A 97 4.61 36.25 -16.00
N ASP A 98 5.58 36.70 -15.22
CA ASP A 98 6.99 36.78 -15.64
C ASP A 98 7.53 35.39 -16.02
N ALA A 99 7.23 34.36 -15.22
CA ALA A 99 7.64 32.99 -15.51
C ALA A 99 7.01 32.47 -16.80
N VAL A 100 5.72 32.72 -17.01
CA VAL A 100 5.00 32.30 -18.22
C VAL A 100 5.54 33.01 -19.45
N GLN A 101 5.80 34.33 -19.36
CA GLN A 101 6.35 35.12 -20.46
C GLN A 101 7.76 34.68 -20.82
N SER A 102 8.58 34.35 -19.83
CA SER A 102 10.00 34.04 -20.05
C SER A 102 10.24 32.56 -20.43
N HIS A 103 9.41 31.65 -19.93
CA HIS A 103 9.69 30.21 -19.98
C HIS A 103 8.50 29.33 -20.42
N GLY A 104 7.33 29.94 -20.69
CA GLY A 104 6.10 29.22 -21.01
C GLY A 104 5.29 28.80 -19.77
N PRO A 105 4.00 28.52 -19.94
CA PRO A 105 3.10 28.20 -18.83
C PRO A 105 3.48 26.90 -18.09
N GLU A 106 4.12 25.96 -18.77
CA GLU A 106 4.62 24.70 -18.19
C GLU A 106 5.71 24.89 -17.13
N SER A 107 6.32 26.09 -17.06
CA SER A 107 7.27 26.47 -16.01
C SER A 107 6.60 26.67 -14.65
N ILE A 108 5.28 26.87 -14.63
CA ILE A 108 4.51 26.89 -13.38
C ILE A 108 4.24 25.44 -12.96
N ILE A 109 4.93 25.02 -11.93
CA ILE A 109 4.82 23.65 -11.40
C ILE A 109 4.03 23.69 -10.10
N HIS A 110 2.92 22.96 -10.08
CA HIS A 110 2.17 22.66 -8.87
C HIS A 110 2.60 21.30 -8.35
N GLU A 111 3.30 21.29 -7.24
CA GLU A 111 3.62 20.10 -6.51
C GLU A 111 2.51 19.82 -5.49
N TYR A 112 1.87 18.67 -5.63
CA TYR A 112 0.84 18.19 -4.73
C TYR A 112 1.43 17.14 -3.81
N GLY A 113 1.56 17.50 -2.54
CA GLY A 113 1.95 16.55 -1.51
C GLY A 113 0.79 15.67 -1.06
N THR A 114 0.81 15.25 0.19
CA THR A 114 -0.26 14.49 0.82
C THR A 114 -1.49 15.37 1.09
N GLY A 115 -2.53 14.84 1.72
CA GLY A 115 -3.77 15.57 1.92
C GLY A 115 -3.78 16.69 2.96
N GLU A 116 -2.63 17.15 3.43
CA GLU A 116 -2.51 18.14 4.50
C GLU A 116 -3.18 19.47 4.18
N GLY A 117 -3.18 19.86 2.92
CA GLY A 117 -3.81 21.09 2.45
C GLY A 117 -5.34 21.05 2.35
N GLY A 118 -5.95 19.89 2.64
CA GLY A 118 -7.37 19.66 2.44
C GLY A 118 -7.76 19.48 0.96
N THR A 119 -8.64 18.55 0.69
CA THR A 119 -8.99 18.16 -0.69
C THR A 119 -9.80 19.25 -1.39
N VAL A 120 -10.85 19.76 -0.72
CA VAL A 120 -11.80 20.69 -1.33
C VAL A 120 -11.26 22.12 -1.38
N HIS A 121 -10.57 22.55 -0.33
CA HIS A 121 -10.10 23.93 -0.19
C HIS A 121 -8.68 24.14 -0.70
N GLY A 122 -7.86 23.10 -0.73
CA GLY A 122 -6.45 23.16 -1.16
C GLY A 122 -6.23 22.54 -2.52
N ALA A 123 -6.32 21.22 -2.63
CA ALA A 123 -5.91 20.48 -3.83
C ALA A 123 -6.72 20.81 -5.08
N ILE A 124 -8.05 20.80 -5.01
CA ILE A 124 -8.91 20.99 -6.18
C ILE A 124 -8.74 22.40 -6.78
N PRO A 125 -8.82 23.49 -6.00
CA PRO A 125 -8.63 24.83 -6.56
C PRO A 125 -7.24 25.05 -7.14
N SER A 126 -6.19 24.60 -6.49
CA SER A 126 -4.82 24.78 -6.97
C SER A 126 -4.53 23.95 -8.24
N TRP A 127 -5.02 22.73 -8.32
CA TRP A 127 -4.95 21.94 -9.56
C TRP A 127 -5.70 22.59 -10.70
N ARG A 128 -6.90 23.11 -10.41
CA ARG A 128 -7.71 23.80 -11.40
C ARG A 128 -6.99 25.04 -11.93
N LEU A 129 -6.44 25.87 -11.04
CA LEU A 129 -5.68 27.06 -11.40
C LEU A 129 -4.51 26.69 -12.31
N THR A 130 -3.67 25.75 -11.87
CA THR A 130 -2.48 25.34 -12.62
C THR A 130 -2.84 24.82 -14.02
N ARG A 131 -3.88 23.98 -14.14
CA ARG A 131 -4.32 23.48 -15.44
C ARG A 131 -4.92 24.54 -16.36
N LEU A 132 -5.66 25.51 -15.80
CA LEU A 132 -6.20 26.62 -16.58
C LEU A 132 -5.09 27.53 -17.12
N LEU A 133 -3.99 27.67 -16.38
CA LEU A 133 -2.81 28.41 -16.83
C LEU A 133 -1.96 27.63 -17.84
N GLY A 134 -2.20 26.35 -18.04
CA GLY A 134 -1.35 25.47 -18.84
C GLY A 134 -0.10 24.98 -18.11
N GLY A 135 -0.06 25.12 -16.79
CA GLY A 135 1.05 24.69 -15.94
C GLY A 135 1.12 23.18 -15.73
N THR A 136 2.21 22.72 -15.18
CA THR A 136 2.51 21.33 -14.87
C THR A 136 2.00 20.96 -13.49
N VAL A 137 1.15 19.93 -13.41
CA VAL A 137 0.76 19.31 -12.13
C VAL A 137 1.67 18.13 -11.88
N PHE A 138 2.38 18.17 -10.78
CA PHE A 138 3.36 17.19 -10.37
C PHE A 138 2.86 16.42 -9.16
N ASP A 139 2.78 15.11 -9.26
CA ASP A 139 2.42 14.23 -8.15
C ASP A 139 3.70 13.64 -7.54
N SER A 140 4.22 14.31 -6.51
CA SER A 140 5.42 13.87 -5.81
C SER A 140 5.22 12.51 -5.12
N ASN A 141 4.00 12.20 -4.67
CA ASN A 141 3.72 10.92 -4.05
C ASN A 141 3.89 9.75 -5.04
N ALA A 142 3.38 9.90 -6.26
CA ALA A 142 3.58 8.90 -7.30
C ALA A 142 5.06 8.73 -7.67
N LEU A 143 5.80 9.84 -7.75
CA LEU A 143 7.21 9.84 -8.10
C LEU A 143 8.13 9.29 -7.02
N THR A 144 7.76 9.46 -5.74
CA THR A 144 8.48 8.87 -4.60
C THR A 144 7.95 7.50 -4.20
N SER A 145 7.08 6.91 -5.00
CA SER A 145 6.48 5.60 -4.78
C SER A 145 5.68 5.46 -3.47
N ASP A 146 4.96 6.52 -3.08
CA ASP A 146 4.14 6.53 -1.86
C ASP A 146 2.89 5.62 -1.95
N PHE A 147 2.57 5.08 -3.11
CA PHE A 147 1.29 4.44 -3.38
C PHE A 147 1.34 2.93 -3.59
N ASN A 148 2.16 2.23 -2.81
CA ASN A 148 2.17 0.77 -2.85
C ASN A 148 2.30 0.22 -4.28
N VAL A 149 3.36 0.63 -4.99
CA VAL A 149 3.59 0.29 -6.40
C VAL A 149 3.64 -1.22 -6.61
N GLY A 150 4.31 -1.96 -5.73
CA GLY A 150 4.39 -3.41 -5.81
C GLY A 150 3.04 -4.09 -5.60
N LEU A 151 2.17 -3.52 -4.76
CA LEU A 151 0.79 -4.03 -4.62
C LEU A 151 -0.05 -3.71 -5.87
N TYR A 152 0.16 -2.53 -6.48
CA TYR A 152 -0.49 -2.22 -7.73
C TYR A 152 -0.10 -3.19 -8.86
N GLU A 153 1.19 -3.49 -8.99
CA GLU A 153 1.69 -4.48 -9.94
C GLU A 153 1.13 -5.87 -9.70
N THR A 154 0.94 -6.24 -8.43
CA THR A 154 0.43 -7.57 -8.06
C THR A 154 -1.09 -7.68 -8.23
N PHE A 155 -1.86 -6.67 -7.84
CA PHE A 155 -3.32 -6.74 -7.73
C PHE A 155 -4.08 -5.79 -8.67
N GLY A 156 -3.38 -4.92 -9.41
CA GLY A 156 -3.98 -3.89 -10.25
C GLY A 156 -4.66 -2.76 -9.46
N LYS A 157 -4.35 -2.62 -8.17
CA LYS A 157 -4.97 -1.68 -7.25
C LYS A 157 -3.95 -1.06 -6.31
N PHE A 158 -4.00 0.27 -6.13
CA PHE A 158 -3.14 0.95 -5.15
C PHE A 158 -3.62 0.79 -3.70
N GLN A 159 -4.93 0.66 -3.50
CA GLN A 159 -5.50 0.54 -2.17
C GLN A 159 -5.81 -0.91 -1.87
N PHE A 160 -5.17 -1.39 -0.84
CA PHE A 160 -5.34 -2.74 -0.36
C PHE A 160 -5.47 -2.69 1.16
N ALA A 161 -6.67 -2.84 1.67
CA ALA A 161 -6.90 -2.80 3.09
C ALA A 161 -8.17 -3.56 3.49
N SER A 162 -8.09 -4.28 4.59
CA SER A 162 -9.22 -4.67 5.40
C SER A 162 -9.61 -3.53 6.37
N SER A 163 -10.74 -3.66 7.03
CA SER A 163 -11.08 -2.80 8.16
C SER A 163 -10.12 -3.07 9.34
N ILE A 164 -10.02 -2.11 10.27
CA ILE A 164 -9.06 -2.20 11.39
C ILE A 164 -9.45 -3.31 12.37
N ASP A 165 -10.73 -3.50 12.60
CA ASP A 165 -11.32 -4.54 13.44
C ASP A 165 -10.99 -5.95 12.95
N ASP A 166 -10.77 -6.11 11.63
CA ASP A 166 -10.35 -7.39 11.05
C ASP A 166 -9.01 -7.92 11.61
N TRP A 167 -8.13 -7.03 12.06
CA TRP A 167 -6.84 -7.43 12.65
C TRP A 167 -7.00 -8.23 13.93
N TYR A 168 -8.10 -8.01 14.66
CA TYR A 168 -8.40 -8.74 15.89
C TYR A 168 -8.57 -10.25 15.68
N HIS A 169 -8.92 -10.65 14.47
CA HIS A 169 -9.14 -12.05 14.11
C HIS A 169 -7.89 -12.78 13.61
N ALA A 170 -6.74 -12.10 13.50
CA ALA A 170 -5.51 -12.73 13.06
C ALA A 170 -4.92 -13.66 14.14
N ASP A 171 -4.28 -14.76 13.72
CA ASP A 171 -3.46 -15.59 14.60
C ASP A 171 -2.03 -15.05 14.70
N LEU A 172 -1.57 -14.39 13.60
CA LEU A 172 -0.25 -13.77 13.51
C LEU A 172 -0.36 -12.41 12.80
N ILE A 173 0.15 -11.37 13.44
CA ILE A 173 0.30 -10.03 12.84
C ILE A 173 1.79 -9.76 12.64
N LEU A 174 2.16 -9.43 11.41
CA LEU A 174 3.49 -8.94 11.07
C LEU A 174 3.44 -7.41 10.93
N LEU A 175 4.07 -6.69 11.85
CA LEU A 175 4.31 -5.26 11.74
C LEU A 175 5.56 -5.09 10.87
N TRP A 176 5.37 -5.00 9.56
CA TRP A 176 6.47 -4.97 8.63
C TRP A 176 6.72 -3.56 8.14
N HIS A 177 7.87 -3.02 8.51
CA HIS A 177 8.24 -1.66 8.16
C HIS A 177 7.26 -0.60 8.72
N MET A 178 6.64 -0.90 9.87
CA MET A 178 5.59 -0.06 10.47
C MET A 178 5.77 0.06 11.99
N ASN A 179 5.51 1.27 12.51
CA ASN A 179 5.49 1.54 13.95
C ASN A 179 4.13 2.10 14.39
N PRO A 180 3.08 1.26 14.49
CA PRO A 180 1.70 1.72 14.71
C PRO A 180 1.49 2.39 16.06
N LEU A 181 2.25 2.07 17.10
CA LEU A 181 2.11 2.73 18.40
C LEU A 181 2.52 4.20 18.36
N TYR A 182 3.34 4.60 17.38
CA TYR A 182 3.70 6.01 17.15
C TYR A 182 2.87 6.67 16.07
N THR A 183 2.57 5.94 14.99
CA THR A 183 2.02 6.54 13.77
C THR A 183 0.56 6.19 13.51
N ARG A 184 -0.01 5.25 14.29
CA ARG A 184 -1.39 4.77 14.17
C ARG A 184 -2.04 4.59 15.54
N ILE A 185 -1.78 5.50 16.46
CA ILE A 185 -2.18 5.42 17.88
C ILE A 185 -3.65 4.99 18.05
N PRO A 186 -4.63 5.58 17.34
CA PRO A 186 -6.03 5.19 17.48
C PRO A 186 -6.32 3.73 17.14
N SER A 187 -5.53 3.14 16.23
CA SER A 187 -5.71 1.75 15.76
C SER A 187 -4.86 0.74 16.49
N ALA A 188 -3.82 1.20 17.21
CA ALA A 188 -2.84 0.32 17.86
C ALA A 188 -3.45 -0.59 18.92
N HIS A 189 -4.54 -0.15 19.55
CA HIS A 189 -5.22 -0.96 20.56
C HIS A 189 -5.76 -2.29 20.00
N TYR A 190 -6.21 -2.33 18.73
CA TYR A 190 -6.66 -3.58 18.12
C TYR A 190 -5.55 -4.63 18.10
N ILE A 191 -4.31 -4.20 17.83
CA ILE A 191 -3.14 -5.09 17.86
C ILE A 191 -2.89 -5.59 19.28
N MET A 192 -2.96 -4.67 20.26
CA MET A 192 -2.70 -5.02 21.67
C MET A 192 -3.78 -5.94 22.22
N GLU A 193 -5.04 -5.65 21.94
CA GLU A 193 -6.17 -6.47 22.39
C GLU A 193 -6.21 -7.83 21.67
N ALA A 194 -5.82 -7.89 20.40
CA ALA A 194 -5.63 -9.16 19.69
C ALA A 194 -4.56 -10.05 20.39
N ARG A 195 -3.47 -9.44 20.88
CA ARG A 195 -2.46 -10.18 21.66
C ARG A 195 -3.04 -10.78 22.93
N TYR A 196 -3.86 -10.03 23.66
CA TYR A 196 -4.56 -10.57 24.86
C TYR A 196 -5.50 -11.72 24.50
N ASN A 197 -5.99 -11.77 23.27
CA ASN A 197 -6.79 -12.85 22.72
C ASN A 197 -5.97 -13.98 22.07
N GLY A 198 -4.63 -13.95 22.21
CA GLY A 198 -3.74 -15.03 21.76
C GLY A 198 -3.00 -14.80 20.45
N THR A 199 -3.29 -13.73 19.73
CA THR A 199 -2.57 -13.36 18.50
C THR A 199 -1.09 -13.14 18.78
N LYS A 200 -0.22 -13.70 17.94
CA LYS A 200 1.21 -13.41 17.99
C LYS A 200 1.53 -12.18 17.15
N VAL A 201 2.46 -11.36 17.62
CA VAL A 201 2.91 -10.16 16.93
C VAL A 201 4.40 -10.25 16.65
N VAL A 202 4.79 -10.04 15.41
CA VAL A 202 6.20 -9.92 15.00
C VAL A 202 6.45 -8.50 14.53
N SER A 203 7.52 -7.88 15.04
CA SER A 203 7.98 -6.57 14.56
C SER A 203 9.19 -6.75 13.66
N ILE A 204 9.08 -6.34 12.41
CA ILE A 204 10.15 -6.36 11.40
C ILE A 204 10.52 -4.91 11.13
N ALA A 205 11.63 -4.46 11.69
CA ALA A 205 12.02 -3.05 11.66
C ALA A 205 13.53 -2.90 11.88
N PRO A 206 14.14 -1.79 11.39
CA PRO A 206 15.57 -1.54 11.56
C PRO A 206 15.92 -1.16 12.99
N ASP A 207 14.96 -0.67 13.77
CA ASP A 207 15.15 -0.19 15.13
C ASP A 207 14.21 -0.88 16.13
N TYR A 208 14.65 -0.94 17.38
CA TYR A 208 13.82 -1.42 18.48
C TYR A 208 12.91 -0.29 18.97
N ASN A 209 11.76 -0.16 18.32
CA ASN A 209 10.82 0.94 18.53
C ASN A 209 9.67 0.61 19.50
N ALA A 210 8.77 1.55 19.74
CA ALA A 210 7.66 1.40 20.69
C ALA A 210 6.75 0.20 20.37
N SER A 211 6.52 -0.11 19.09
CA SER A 211 5.71 -1.27 18.70
C SER A 211 6.45 -2.59 18.95
N THR A 212 7.76 -2.57 18.87
CA THR A 212 8.62 -3.75 19.11
C THR A 212 8.58 -4.22 20.57
N ILE A 213 8.42 -3.30 21.51
CA ILE A 213 8.32 -3.64 22.97
C ILE A 213 7.21 -4.67 23.23
N HIS A 214 6.17 -4.64 22.44
CA HIS A 214 4.99 -5.51 22.57
C HIS A 214 4.99 -6.71 21.61
N ALA A 215 6.05 -6.90 20.84
CA ALA A 215 6.15 -8.02 19.90
C ALA A 215 6.61 -9.32 20.59
N ASP A 216 6.12 -10.47 20.11
CA ASP A 216 6.58 -11.80 20.51
C ASP A 216 7.92 -12.17 19.84
N LEU A 217 8.22 -11.53 18.72
CA LEU A 217 9.50 -11.66 18.02
C LEU A 217 9.87 -10.31 17.40
N TYR A 218 11.11 -9.89 17.62
CA TYR A 218 11.74 -8.79 16.89
C TYR A 218 12.67 -9.36 15.82
N VAL A 219 12.50 -8.88 14.61
CA VAL A 219 13.31 -9.22 13.44
C VAL A 219 14.00 -7.93 12.98
N PRO A 220 15.27 -7.72 13.36
CA PRO A 220 16.04 -6.59 12.87
C PRO A 220 16.29 -6.77 11.37
N VAL A 221 16.14 -5.71 10.58
CA VAL A 221 16.36 -5.73 9.14
C VAL A 221 17.06 -4.45 8.71
N GLU A 222 18.12 -4.56 7.93
CA GLU A 222 18.77 -3.41 7.30
C GLU A 222 17.81 -2.70 6.36
N ILE A 223 17.82 -1.37 6.40
CA ILE A 223 16.89 -0.53 5.65
C ILE A 223 16.98 -0.82 4.14
N GLY A 224 15.84 -1.10 3.52
CA GLY A 224 15.73 -1.33 2.08
C GLY A 224 16.06 -2.76 1.63
N THR A 225 16.28 -3.70 2.58
CA THR A 225 16.63 -5.10 2.28
C THR A 225 15.51 -6.11 2.54
N ASP A 226 14.34 -5.63 2.91
CA ASP A 226 13.16 -6.44 3.28
C ASP A 226 12.75 -7.46 2.22
N ALA A 227 13.01 -7.15 0.94
CA ALA A 227 12.74 -8.07 -0.16
C ALA A 227 13.51 -9.38 -0.01
N ALA A 228 14.78 -9.32 0.41
CA ALA A 228 15.61 -10.52 0.61
C ALA A 228 15.08 -11.36 1.80
N LEU A 229 14.57 -10.71 2.85
CA LEU A 229 13.91 -11.38 3.96
C LEU A 229 12.64 -12.11 3.50
N GLY A 230 11.77 -11.40 2.78
CA GLY A 230 10.51 -11.97 2.27
C GLY A 230 10.74 -13.13 1.30
N LEU A 231 11.72 -13.02 0.40
CA LEU A 231 12.07 -14.09 -0.54
C LEU A 231 12.69 -15.31 0.17
N ALA A 232 13.49 -15.11 1.21
CA ALA A 232 14.01 -16.22 2.02
C ALA A 232 12.90 -16.94 2.79
N VAL A 233 11.94 -16.21 3.36
CA VAL A 233 10.75 -16.80 4.00
C VAL A 233 9.94 -17.59 2.98
N ALA A 234 9.70 -17.04 1.80
CA ALA A 234 9.00 -17.72 0.71
C ALA A 234 9.71 -19.02 0.27
N LYS A 235 11.06 -18.96 0.15
CA LYS A 235 11.88 -20.15 -0.16
C LYS A 235 11.66 -21.26 0.87
N ILE A 236 11.76 -20.93 2.17
CA ILE A 236 11.61 -21.91 3.25
C ILE A 236 10.22 -22.55 3.19
N ILE A 237 9.16 -21.74 3.01
CA ILE A 237 7.78 -22.22 2.91
C ILE A 237 7.61 -23.20 1.73
N ILE A 238 8.25 -22.92 0.58
CA ILE A 238 8.20 -23.78 -0.60
C ILE A 238 9.01 -25.06 -0.37
N ASP A 239 10.23 -24.96 0.13
CA ASP A 239 11.12 -26.10 0.30
C ASP A 239 10.61 -27.09 1.37
N ASP A 240 10.01 -26.58 2.44
CA ASP A 240 9.40 -27.39 3.50
C ASP A 240 8.01 -27.94 3.09
N GLY A 241 7.48 -27.55 1.92
CA GLY A 241 6.17 -27.98 1.44
C GLY A 241 4.99 -27.48 2.28
N THR A 242 5.18 -26.39 3.06
CA THR A 242 4.16 -25.87 3.98
C THR A 242 3.25 -24.84 3.31
N TYR A 243 3.36 -24.62 2.01
CA TYR A 243 2.47 -23.74 1.26
C TYR A 243 1.07 -24.35 1.06
N ASN A 244 0.08 -23.51 0.90
CA ASN A 244 -1.30 -23.88 0.62
C ASN A 244 -1.48 -24.18 -0.88
N ALA A 245 -1.29 -25.44 -1.28
CA ALA A 245 -1.32 -25.83 -2.69
C ALA A 245 -2.66 -25.53 -3.38
N SER A 246 -3.78 -25.69 -2.71
CA SER A 246 -5.11 -25.41 -3.28
C SER A 246 -5.29 -23.92 -3.57
N PHE A 247 -4.89 -23.06 -2.64
CA PHE A 247 -4.93 -21.61 -2.83
C PHE A 247 -3.97 -21.18 -3.95
N VAL A 248 -2.74 -21.70 -3.94
CA VAL A 248 -1.72 -21.37 -4.96
C VAL A 248 -2.23 -21.74 -6.36
N LYS A 249 -2.82 -22.93 -6.53
CA LYS A 249 -3.35 -23.38 -7.81
C LYS A 249 -4.54 -22.55 -8.30
N GLU A 250 -5.44 -22.15 -7.42
CA GLU A 250 -6.69 -21.51 -7.79
C GLU A 250 -6.60 -19.99 -7.81
N GLN A 251 -5.89 -19.37 -6.84
CA GLN A 251 -6.00 -17.95 -6.56
C GLN A 251 -4.76 -17.14 -7.00
N THR A 252 -3.78 -17.77 -7.62
CA THR A 252 -2.54 -17.11 -8.04
C THR A 252 -2.24 -17.37 -9.53
N ASP A 253 -1.29 -16.62 -10.08
CA ASP A 253 -0.73 -16.83 -11.42
C ASP A 253 0.39 -17.91 -11.45
N LEU A 254 0.73 -18.47 -10.30
CA LEU A 254 1.84 -19.42 -10.17
C LEU A 254 1.68 -20.70 -11.00
N PRO A 255 0.48 -21.25 -11.26
CA PRO A 255 0.34 -22.40 -12.16
C PRO A 255 0.30 -22.04 -13.65
N LEU A 256 0.25 -20.76 -14.03
CA LEU A 256 0.22 -20.37 -15.43
C LEU A 256 1.52 -20.73 -16.16
N LEU A 257 1.38 -21.13 -17.42
CA LEU A 257 2.49 -21.61 -18.23
C LEU A 257 3.26 -20.48 -18.89
N VAL A 258 4.59 -20.58 -18.81
CA VAL A 258 5.55 -19.69 -19.44
C VAL A 258 6.36 -20.49 -20.47
N ARG A 259 6.51 -19.93 -21.67
CA ARG A 259 7.35 -20.47 -22.74
C ARG A 259 8.82 -20.32 -22.39
N THR A 260 9.61 -21.37 -22.52
CA THR A 260 11.04 -21.37 -22.17
C THR A 260 11.89 -20.61 -23.18
N ASP A 261 11.45 -20.51 -24.43
CA ASP A 261 12.16 -19.81 -25.52
C ASP A 261 12.05 -18.28 -25.44
N THR A 262 10.89 -17.75 -24.98
CA THR A 262 10.65 -16.30 -24.95
C THR A 262 10.59 -15.73 -23.54
N GLY A 263 10.41 -16.56 -22.50
CA GLY A 263 10.15 -16.14 -21.13
C GLY A 263 8.78 -15.46 -20.94
N ARG A 264 7.85 -15.60 -21.87
CA ARG A 264 6.50 -15.00 -21.82
C ARG A 264 5.46 -16.05 -21.52
N TYR A 265 4.34 -15.64 -20.94
CA TYR A 265 3.18 -16.52 -20.79
C TYR A 265 2.77 -17.14 -22.12
N LEU A 266 2.41 -18.42 -22.10
CA LEU A 266 1.75 -19.10 -23.22
C LEU A 266 0.36 -18.53 -23.41
N ARG A 267 0.08 -17.99 -24.59
CA ARG A 267 -1.15 -17.27 -24.93
C ARG A 267 -1.91 -17.97 -26.04
N ARG A 268 -3.18 -17.68 -26.14
CA ARG A 268 -4.03 -18.28 -27.17
C ARG A 268 -3.52 -18.05 -28.60
N PRO A 269 -3.04 -16.88 -29.01
CA PRO A 269 -2.46 -16.71 -30.33
C PRO A 269 -1.26 -17.62 -30.59
N ASP A 270 -0.46 -17.97 -29.58
CA ASP A 270 0.66 -18.89 -29.72
C ASP A 270 0.18 -20.30 -30.12
N VAL A 271 -0.93 -20.77 -29.56
CA VAL A 271 -1.47 -22.13 -29.75
C VAL A 271 -2.42 -22.21 -30.96
N ASP A 272 -3.34 -21.25 -31.07
CA ASP A 272 -4.42 -21.28 -32.06
C ASP A 272 -4.11 -20.39 -33.30
N GLY A 273 -3.00 -19.65 -33.33
CA GLY A 273 -2.66 -18.66 -34.37
C GLY A 273 -3.56 -17.42 -34.38
N LYS A 274 -4.57 -17.37 -33.53
CA LYS A 274 -5.55 -16.29 -33.42
C LYS A 274 -6.23 -16.29 -32.04
N GLY A 275 -6.89 -15.20 -31.73
CA GLY A 275 -7.67 -15.09 -30.50
C GLY A 275 -7.11 -14.03 -29.57
N ARG A 276 -7.57 -14.03 -28.33
CA ARG A 276 -7.23 -12.99 -27.35
C ARG A 276 -5.90 -13.28 -26.67
N GLU A 277 -5.05 -12.29 -26.55
CA GLU A 277 -3.75 -12.38 -25.88
C GLU A 277 -3.85 -12.61 -24.37
N ASP A 278 -4.96 -12.22 -23.75
CA ASP A 278 -5.22 -12.40 -22.34
C ASP A 278 -5.84 -13.76 -21.98
N GLN A 279 -5.94 -14.69 -22.95
CA GLN A 279 -6.27 -16.08 -22.68
C GLN A 279 -4.99 -16.87 -22.44
N LEU A 280 -4.78 -17.30 -21.19
CA LEU A 280 -3.62 -18.04 -20.69
C LEU A 280 -3.98 -19.52 -20.48
N TYR A 281 -2.96 -20.32 -20.12
CA TYR A 281 -3.08 -21.77 -20.02
C TYR A 281 -2.46 -22.31 -18.74
N PHE A 282 -3.01 -23.45 -18.29
CA PHE A 282 -2.44 -24.37 -17.31
C PHE A 282 -2.01 -25.66 -17.99
N TRP A 283 -1.15 -26.44 -17.34
CA TRP A 283 -1.03 -27.86 -17.58
C TRP A 283 -1.91 -28.60 -16.58
N ASP A 284 -2.90 -29.32 -17.06
CA ASP A 284 -3.79 -30.09 -16.19
C ASP A 284 -3.14 -31.42 -15.86
N ALA A 285 -2.76 -31.61 -14.61
CA ALA A 285 -2.10 -32.82 -14.11
C ALA A 285 -3.05 -34.04 -14.08
N ALA A 286 -4.37 -33.81 -14.04
CA ALA A 286 -5.34 -34.90 -14.01
C ALA A 286 -5.50 -35.57 -15.39
N THR A 287 -5.39 -34.78 -16.46
CA THR A 287 -5.56 -35.27 -17.86
C THR A 287 -4.26 -35.29 -18.65
N ASP A 288 -3.15 -34.86 -18.06
CA ASP A 288 -1.85 -34.68 -18.68
C ASP A 288 -1.92 -33.89 -20.00
N SER A 289 -2.61 -32.79 -19.97
CA SER A 289 -2.89 -31.99 -21.17
C SER A 289 -2.99 -30.49 -20.91
N LEU A 290 -2.91 -29.70 -22.00
CA LEU A 290 -3.05 -28.26 -21.99
C LEU A 290 -4.50 -27.85 -21.71
N ALA A 291 -4.73 -27.07 -20.65
CA ALA A 291 -6.03 -26.55 -20.27
C ALA A 291 -6.05 -25.01 -20.31
N ARG A 292 -7.18 -24.43 -20.74
CA ARG A 292 -7.35 -22.98 -20.76
C ARG A 292 -7.68 -22.43 -19.38
N ALA A 293 -6.94 -21.43 -18.92
CA ALA A 293 -7.28 -20.69 -17.73
C ALA A 293 -8.56 -19.87 -17.96
N SER A 294 -9.54 -19.99 -17.08
CA SER A 294 -10.78 -19.23 -17.21
C SER A 294 -10.51 -17.73 -17.02
N ARG A 295 -11.08 -16.90 -17.91
CA ARG A 295 -11.01 -15.43 -17.81
C ARG A 295 -12.15 -14.82 -16.98
N LYS A 296 -13.16 -15.61 -16.62
CA LYS A 296 -14.37 -15.12 -15.95
C LYS A 296 -14.43 -15.48 -14.48
N THR A 297 -13.67 -16.45 -14.06
CA THR A 297 -13.65 -16.97 -12.70
C THR A 297 -12.29 -17.56 -12.39
N LEU A 298 -11.88 -17.53 -11.12
CA LEU A 298 -10.71 -18.24 -10.63
C LEU A 298 -11.03 -19.71 -10.27
N ARG A 299 -12.30 -20.11 -10.30
CA ARG A 299 -12.67 -21.51 -10.00
C ARG A 299 -12.13 -22.44 -11.08
N LEU A 300 -11.39 -23.45 -10.65
CA LEU A 300 -10.71 -24.41 -11.52
C LEU A 300 -11.68 -25.46 -12.10
N GLY A 301 -12.78 -25.77 -11.40
CA GLY A 301 -13.66 -26.88 -11.76
C GLY A 301 -12.93 -28.22 -11.61
N ASP A 302 -12.88 -28.99 -12.69
CA ASP A 302 -12.21 -30.30 -12.71
C ASP A 302 -10.72 -30.23 -13.10
N ILE A 303 -10.20 -29.03 -13.37
CA ILE A 303 -8.79 -28.82 -13.73
C ILE A 303 -7.92 -28.90 -12.47
N ASP A 304 -6.87 -29.71 -12.50
CA ASP A 304 -5.80 -29.74 -11.48
C ASP A 304 -4.50 -29.17 -12.05
N PRO A 305 -4.27 -27.84 -11.92
CA PRO A 305 -3.08 -27.23 -12.50
C PRO A 305 -1.79 -27.80 -11.90
N ALA A 306 -0.86 -28.19 -12.75
CA ALA A 306 0.49 -28.56 -12.33
C ALA A 306 1.25 -27.33 -11.84
N LEU A 307 1.99 -27.47 -10.74
CA LEU A 307 2.90 -26.46 -10.23
C LEU A 307 4.34 -26.70 -10.66
N GLU A 308 4.64 -27.92 -11.06
CA GLU A 308 6.00 -28.38 -11.40
C GLU A 308 6.01 -29.03 -12.79
N GLY A 309 7.21 -29.26 -13.31
CA GLY A 309 7.41 -29.95 -14.56
C GLY A 309 7.75 -29.03 -15.73
N THR A 310 8.15 -29.66 -16.82
CA THR A 310 8.34 -29.06 -18.15
C THR A 310 7.47 -29.87 -19.11
N HIS A 311 6.64 -29.17 -19.88
CA HIS A 311 5.68 -29.80 -20.78
C HIS A 311 5.89 -29.24 -22.18
N SER A 312 5.70 -30.09 -23.21
CA SER A 312 5.85 -29.67 -24.59
C SER A 312 4.50 -29.34 -25.22
N VAL A 313 4.42 -28.19 -25.88
CA VAL A 313 3.19 -27.70 -26.53
C VAL A 313 3.47 -27.41 -28.00
N THR A 314 2.57 -27.86 -28.89
CA THR A 314 2.61 -27.53 -30.31
C THR A 314 2.00 -26.15 -30.53
N LEU A 315 2.73 -25.26 -31.18
CA LEU A 315 2.29 -23.91 -31.53
C LEU A 315 1.52 -23.89 -32.87
N ALA A 316 0.89 -22.78 -33.15
CA ALA A 316 0.07 -22.58 -34.35
C ALA A 316 0.85 -22.71 -35.68
N ASP A 317 2.15 -22.46 -35.65
CA ASP A 317 3.02 -22.62 -36.80
C ASP A 317 3.55 -24.07 -37.01
N GLY A 318 3.11 -24.99 -36.14
CA GLY A 318 3.50 -26.39 -36.13
C GLY A 318 4.82 -26.68 -35.38
N SER A 319 5.51 -25.68 -34.87
CA SER A 319 6.68 -25.88 -34.03
C SER A 319 6.28 -26.35 -32.63
N THR A 320 7.23 -26.94 -31.90
CA THR A 320 7.03 -27.38 -30.52
C THR A 320 7.89 -26.52 -29.61
N VAL A 321 7.32 -26.11 -28.48
CA VAL A 321 8.00 -25.32 -27.44
C VAL A 321 7.78 -25.97 -26.07
N ASP A 322 8.79 -25.91 -25.24
CA ASP A 322 8.69 -26.31 -23.85
C ASP A 322 8.09 -25.15 -23.03
N VAL A 323 7.18 -25.51 -22.13
CA VAL A 323 6.53 -24.57 -21.20
C VAL A 323 6.68 -25.06 -19.76
N ARG A 324 6.74 -24.11 -18.84
CA ARG A 324 6.87 -24.40 -17.41
C ARG A 324 5.89 -23.56 -16.60
N PRO A 325 5.31 -24.09 -15.51
CA PRO A 325 4.56 -23.27 -14.56
C PRO A 325 5.44 -22.18 -13.94
N VAL A 326 4.87 -21.01 -13.69
CA VAL A 326 5.55 -19.91 -12.97
C VAL A 326 6.09 -20.38 -11.63
N PHE A 327 5.35 -21.25 -10.92
CA PHE A 327 5.79 -21.81 -9.63
C PHE A 327 7.14 -22.53 -9.72
N ALA A 328 7.32 -23.37 -10.72
CA ALA A 328 8.59 -24.08 -10.94
C ALA A 328 9.76 -23.12 -11.18
N MET A 329 9.52 -22.07 -11.99
CA MET A 329 10.52 -21.03 -12.25
C MET A 329 10.80 -20.18 -11.01
N LEU A 330 9.77 -19.84 -10.23
CA LEU A 330 9.92 -19.12 -8.97
C LEU A 330 10.74 -19.93 -7.97
N ARG A 331 10.40 -21.21 -7.78
CA ARG A 331 11.15 -22.11 -6.89
C ARG A 331 12.63 -22.18 -7.25
N GLU A 332 12.96 -22.29 -8.54
CA GLU A 332 14.33 -22.27 -9.02
C GLU A 332 15.02 -20.93 -8.69
N ARG A 333 14.35 -19.80 -8.95
CA ARG A 333 14.90 -18.47 -8.66
C ARG A 333 15.14 -18.27 -7.18
N LEU A 334 14.25 -18.76 -6.33
CA LEU A 334 14.34 -18.62 -4.87
C LEU A 334 15.51 -19.44 -4.28
N GLN A 335 16.09 -20.41 -4.99
CA GLN A 335 17.22 -21.18 -4.47
C GLN A 335 18.42 -20.30 -4.07
N ALA A 336 18.58 -19.14 -4.70
CA ALA A 336 19.62 -18.18 -4.33
C ALA A 336 19.38 -17.52 -2.94
N TYR A 337 18.15 -17.45 -2.45
CA TYR A 337 17.80 -16.75 -1.22
C TYR A 337 17.82 -17.67 0.00
N THR A 338 18.97 -18.31 0.26
CA THR A 338 19.13 -19.12 1.47
C THR A 338 19.08 -18.25 2.74
N PRO A 339 18.75 -18.82 3.92
CA PRO A 339 18.79 -18.08 5.18
C PRO A 339 20.14 -17.38 5.43
N GLU A 340 21.25 -18.02 5.01
CA GLU A 340 22.61 -17.50 5.16
C GLU A 340 22.86 -16.30 4.24
N LEU A 341 22.42 -16.36 2.97
CA LEU A 341 22.54 -15.23 2.05
C LEU A 341 21.63 -14.07 2.50
N ALA A 342 20.38 -14.38 2.82
CA ALA A 342 19.46 -13.37 3.33
C ALA A 342 20.00 -12.70 4.61
N SER A 343 20.61 -13.47 5.52
CA SER A 343 21.26 -12.93 6.72
C SER A 343 22.39 -11.95 6.39
N LYS A 344 23.21 -12.24 5.39
CA LYS A 344 24.28 -11.33 4.93
C LYS A 344 23.75 -10.03 4.36
N ILE A 345 22.59 -10.07 3.71
CA ILE A 345 21.96 -8.90 3.08
C ILE A 345 21.19 -8.07 4.12
N THR A 346 20.45 -8.73 5.01
CA THR A 346 19.47 -8.09 5.88
C THR A 346 19.99 -7.80 7.29
N GLY A 347 21.10 -8.39 7.67
CA GLY A 347 21.58 -8.36 9.06
C GLY A 347 20.77 -9.26 10.02
N THR A 348 19.66 -9.86 9.57
CA THR A 348 18.84 -10.77 10.39
C THR A 348 19.52 -12.13 10.52
N SER A 349 19.63 -12.69 11.72
CA SER A 349 20.26 -14.01 11.89
C SER A 349 19.51 -15.13 11.15
N PRO A 350 20.20 -16.17 10.63
CA PRO A 350 19.53 -17.28 9.95
C PRO A 350 18.50 -17.98 10.84
N SER A 351 18.76 -18.12 12.13
CA SER A 351 17.82 -18.71 13.09
C SER A 351 16.55 -17.87 13.27
N THR A 352 16.66 -16.55 13.20
CA THR A 352 15.51 -15.64 13.27
C THR A 352 14.68 -15.74 11.98
N ILE A 353 15.32 -15.85 10.81
CA ILE A 353 14.63 -16.04 9.51
C ILE A 353 13.86 -17.36 9.53
N LEU A 354 14.49 -18.46 9.95
CA LEU A 354 13.83 -19.76 10.09
C LEU A 354 12.66 -19.72 11.06
N ARG A 355 12.83 -19.06 12.21
CA ARG A 355 11.76 -18.88 13.19
C ARG A 355 10.58 -18.09 12.62
N LEU A 356 10.85 -17.00 11.91
CA LEU A 356 9.82 -16.20 11.24
C LEU A 356 9.04 -17.05 10.22
N ALA A 357 9.73 -17.78 9.35
CA ALA A 357 9.10 -18.66 8.37
C ALA A 357 8.24 -19.73 9.04
N GLY A 358 8.73 -20.36 10.13
CA GLY A 358 7.97 -21.33 10.91
C GLY A 358 6.71 -20.73 11.56
N MET A 359 6.78 -19.51 12.08
CA MET A 359 5.61 -18.81 12.64
C MET A 359 4.56 -18.53 11.56
N VAL A 360 4.99 -18.09 10.38
CA VAL A 360 4.10 -17.83 9.24
C VAL A 360 3.45 -19.12 8.74
N ALA A 361 4.21 -20.17 8.58
CA ALA A 361 3.72 -21.47 8.11
C ALA A 361 2.71 -22.14 9.10
N ALA A 362 2.91 -21.94 10.41
CA ALA A 362 2.04 -22.53 11.43
C ALA A 362 0.73 -21.75 11.65
N ALA A 363 0.69 -20.46 11.33
CA ALA A 363 -0.46 -19.61 11.56
C ALA A 363 -1.53 -19.84 10.45
N LYS A 364 -2.80 -19.98 10.86
CA LYS A 364 -3.91 -20.15 9.92
C LYS A 364 -4.37 -18.81 9.31
N ARG A 365 -4.19 -17.72 10.05
CA ARG A 365 -4.60 -16.36 9.66
C ARG A 365 -3.44 -15.41 9.92
N VAL A 366 -2.76 -15.03 8.85
CA VAL A 366 -1.63 -14.09 8.89
C VAL A 366 -2.06 -12.76 8.29
N HIS A 367 -1.82 -11.69 9.03
CA HIS A 367 -2.06 -10.33 8.57
C HIS A 367 -0.76 -9.54 8.57
N ILE A 368 -0.41 -8.92 7.44
CA ILE A 368 0.73 -8.02 7.34
C ILE A 368 0.24 -6.58 7.40
N LEU A 369 0.74 -5.84 8.37
CA LEU A 369 0.59 -4.39 8.44
C LEU A 369 1.86 -3.76 7.89
N GLN A 370 1.78 -3.25 6.68
CA GLN A 370 2.88 -2.68 5.94
C GLN A 370 3.04 -1.19 6.22
N GLY A 371 4.28 -0.74 6.37
CA GLY A 371 4.62 0.67 6.48
C GLY A 371 4.43 1.42 5.15
N PHE A 372 4.08 2.71 5.28
CA PHE A 372 3.85 3.59 4.13
C PHE A 372 5.11 3.83 3.28
N ASN A 373 6.28 3.74 3.90
CA ASN A 373 7.56 3.99 3.25
C ASN A 373 8.13 2.78 2.49
N THR A 374 7.50 1.60 2.58
CA THR A 374 8.02 0.37 2.01
C THR A 374 8.40 0.52 0.52
N PRO A 375 7.58 1.11 -0.36
CA PRO A 375 7.92 1.21 -1.78
C PRO A 375 8.91 2.33 -2.13
N LYS A 376 9.33 3.16 -1.18
CA LYS A 376 10.21 4.33 -1.46
C LYS A 376 11.68 3.99 -1.65
N TYR A 377 12.08 2.76 -1.44
CA TYR A 377 13.46 2.32 -1.60
C TYR A 377 13.73 1.77 -3.00
N TYR A 378 15.01 1.66 -3.34
CA TYR A 378 15.41 0.96 -4.54
C TYR A 378 14.87 -0.47 -4.52
N HIS A 379 14.14 -0.88 -5.55
CA HIS A 379 13.36 -2.12 -5.56
C HIS A 379 12.30 -2.23 -4.44
N GLY A 380 11.73 -1.10 -4.02
CA GLY A 380 10.65 -1.09 -3.02
C GLY A 380 9.38 -1.81 -3.48
N ASP A 381 9.12 -1.83 -4.79
CA ASP A 381 8.11 -2.68 -5.42
C ASP A 381 8.30 -4.17 -5.08
N LEU A 382 9.55 -4.67 -5.14
CA LEU A 382 9.88 -6.04 -4.80
C LEU A 382 9.71 -6.33 -3.30
N MET A 383 9.95 -5.35 -2.43
CA MET A 383 9.66 -5.50 -1.00
C MET A 383 8.18 -5.81 -0.77
N GLU A 384 7.27 -5.03 -1.36
CA GLU A 384 5.82 -5.24 -1.26
C GLU A 384 5.39 -6.56 -1.89
N ARG A 385 5.91 -6.89 -3.07
CA ARG A 385 5.60 -8.14 -3.77
C ARG A 385 6.08 -9.37 -3.02
N SER A 386 7.22 -9.30 -2.33
CA SER A 386 7.70 -10.39 -1.47
C SER A 386 6.77 -10.65 -0.28
N MET A 387 6.22 -9.59 0.34
CA MET A 387 5.21 -9.72 1.40
C MET A 387 3.91 -10.35 0.86
N ALA A 388 3.45 -9.90 -0.31
CA ALA A 388 2.29 -10.48 -0.98
C ALA A 388 2.51 -11.96 -1.34
N LEU A 389 3.71 -12.32 -1.79
CA LEU A 389 4.09 -13.70 -2.10
C LEU A 389 4.02 -14.61 -0.87
N VAL A 390 4.55 -14.17 0.28
CA VAL A 390 4.49 -14.93 1.54
C VAL A 390 3.04 -15.24 1.93
N LEU A 391 2.14 -14.26 1.82
CA LEU A 391 0.72 -14.47 2.10
C LEU A 391 0.02 -15.35 1.06
N ALA A 392 0.35 -15.19 -0.21
CA ALA A 392 -0.22 -16.00 -1.29
C ALA A 392 0.18 -17.48 -1.15
N LEU A 393 1.46 -17.76 -0.86
CA LEU A 393 1.93 -19.11 -0.62
C LEU A 393 1.19 -19.78 0.55
N THR A 394 0.84 -19.05 1.59
CA THR A 394 0.16 -19.59 2.79
C THR A 394 -1.37 -19.46 2.74
N GLY A 395 -1.94 -18.95 1.63
CA GLY A 395 -3.38 -18.81 1.44
C GLY A 395 -4.02 -17.74 2.33
N ASN A 396 -3.27 -16.68 2.65
CA ASN A 396 -3.68 -15.64 3.59
C ASN A 396 -4.27 -14.41 2.90
N PHE A 397 -5.19 -14.62 1.96
CA PHE A 397 -6.02 -13.58 1.35
C PHE A 397 -7.49 -13.98 1.31
N GLY A 398 -8.38 -12.99 1.35
CA GLY A 398 -9.82 -13.19 1.14
C GLY A 398 -10.58 -13.84 2.31
N ARG A 399 -9.97 -13.93 3.48
CA ARG A 399 -10.60 -14.46 4.70
C ARG A 399 -10.42 -13.49 5.85
N GLN A 400 -11.34 -13.48 6.79
CA GLN A 400 -11.28 -12.65 7.99
C GLN A 400 -9.97 -12.89 8.76
N GLY A 401 -9.33 -11.83 9.22
CA GLY A 401 -8.06 -11.88 9.93
C GLY A 401 -6.84 -12.14 9.05
N THR A 402 -6.98 -12.12 7.72
CA THR A 402 -5.88 -12.35 6.77
C THR A 402 -5.68 -11.15 5.84
N GLY A 403 -4.52 -11.06 5.22
CA GLY A 403 -4.25 -10.11 4.16
C GLY A 403 -3.08 -9.20 4.42
N LEU A 404 -2.90 -8.29 3.49
CA LEU A 404 -1.87 -7.27 3.55
C LEU A 404 -2.56 -5.91 3.58
N ARG A 405 -2.19 -5.09 4.55
CA ARG A 405 -2.64 -3.73 4.60
C ARG A 405 -1.50 -2.80 4.23
N GLY A 406 -1.62 -2.21 3.07
CA GLY A 406 -0.84 -1.07 2.67
C GLY A 406 -1.46 0.26 3.11
N HIS A 407 -1.11 1.31 2.41
CA HIS A 407 -1.73 2.61 2.57
C HIS A 407 -3.19 2.57 2.12
N ASN A 408 -4.08 3.11 2.94
CA ASN A 408 -5.47 3.36 2.57
C ASN A 408 -5.78 4.84 2.78
N SER A 409 -5.99 5.56 1.70
CA SER A 409 -6.41 6.95 1.72
C SER A 409 -7.77 7.09 1.04
N SER A 410 -8.75 7.58 1.78
CA SER A 410 -10.03 7.98 1.22
C SER A 410 -9.90 9.08 0.15
N GLN A 411 -8.79 9.81 0.15
CA GLN A 411 -8.48 10.83 -0.86
C GLN A 411 -8.25 10.26 -2.25
N LEU A 412 -7.76 9.01 -2.35
CA LEU A 412 -7.61 8.35 -3.65
C LEU A 412 -8.96 8.01 -4.30
N VAL A 413 -10.01 7.85 -3.51
CA VAL A 413 -11.38 7.75 -4.03
C VAL A 413 -11.78 9.07 -4.69
N MET A 414 -11.44 10.20 -4.08
CA MET A 414 -11.65 11.52 -4.69
C MET A 414 -10.82 11.71 -5.96
N ALA A 415 -9.59 11.21 -6.02
CA ALA A 415 -8.77 11.25 -7.22
C ALA A 415 -9.38 10.43 -8.38
N SER A 416 -10.11 9.36 -8.11
CA SER A 416 -10.86 8.61 -9.13
C SER A 416 -12.06 9.39 -9.65
N VAL A 417 -12.72 10.17 -8.81
CA VAL A 417 -13.78 11.12 -9.19
C VAL A 417 -13.21 12.26 -10.04
N LEU A 418 -12.01 12.74 -9.69
CA LEU A 418 -11.32 13.81 -10.43
C LEU A 418 -10.70 13.34 -11.77
N LYS A 419 -10.61 12.05 -12.02
CA LYS A 419 -10.23 11.48 -13.33
C LYS A 419 -11.35 11.51 -14.37
N GLY A 420 -12.51 12.08 -14.01
CA GLY A 420 -13.62 12.29 -14.91
C GLY A 420 -13.21 13.03 -16.20
N LYS A 421 -14.04 12.95 -17.19
CA LYS A 421 -13.83 13.59 -18.50
C LYS A 421 -13.49 15.07 -18.34
N PRO A 422 -12.59 15.62 -19.14
CA PRO A 422 -12.23 17.02 -19.05
C PRO A 422 -13.40 17.94 -19.42
N GLY A 423 -13.47 19.12 -18.79
CA GLY A 423 -14.42 20.16 -19.13
C GLY A 423 -15.86 19.91 -18.68
N LEU A 424 -16.83 20.37 -19.45
CA LEU A 424 -18.25 20.34 -19.11
C LEU A 424 -18.79 18.91 -18.94
N GLU A 425 -18.30 17.94 -19.72
CA GLU A 425 -18.70 16.53 -19.61
C GLU A 425 -18.30 15.95 -18.24
N GLY A 426 -17.09 16.23 -17.75
CA GLY A 426 -16.65 15.80 -16.44
C GLY A 426 -17.43 16.45 -15.31
N PHE A 427 -17.77 17.73 -15.47
CA PHE A 427 -18.62 18.42 -14.51
C PHE A 427 -20.04 17.83 -14.47
N MET A 428 -20.62 17.51 -15.61
CA MET A 428 -21.94 16.88 -15.71
C MET A 428 -21.95 15.47 -15.12
N GLU A 429 -20.87 14.71 -15.30
CA GLU A 429 -20.71 13.37 -14.71
C GLU A 429 -20.64 13.43 -13.19
N ILE A 430 -19.95 14.42 -12.62
CA ILE A 430 -19.88 14.66 -11.17
C ILE A 430 -21.24 15.10 -10.60
N ALA A 431 -21.99 15.89 -11.36
CA ALA A 431 -23.30 16.40 -10.94
C ALA A 431 -24.42 15.35 -11.03
N GLN A 432 -24.21 14.26 -11.75
CA GLN A 432 -25.17 13.17 -11.93
C GLN A 432 -24.96 11.99 -10.97
N ASN A 433 -23.82 11.93 -10.28
CA ASN A 433 -23.46 10.95 -9.26
C ASN A 433 -23.41 11.56 -7.86
#